data_213344e36ec49f83f01a50466d723ab5
#
_entry.id   213344e36ec49f83f01a50466d723ab5
#
_cell.length_a   1.000
_cell.length_b   1.000
_cell.length_c   1.000
_cell.angle_alpha   90.00
_cell.angle_beta   90.00
_cell.angle_gamma   90.00
#
_symmetry.space_group_name_H-M   'P 1'
#
loop_
_entity.id
_entity.type
_entity.pdbx_description
1 polymer ?
#
loop_
_entity_poly.entity_id
_entity_poly.type
_entity_poly.pdbx_seq_one_letter_code
_entity_poly.pdbx_strand_id
1 'polypeptide(L)'
;MRRRLCLALLPLLLLAGCRREDPARTAYQLYFQEADLTYAAGDSPFRTETIYLYDAETGTAPRLAEALINELLKGPADETLKSTLPPGTTLLALEIDGDQARVDLSPSYESLSGVALTLADSAVAMTLSQVPEVSSVQITVRGRELAYRERQVLNIRELLLTPEEDVVSTVEALLYYLNQEGRLTAAEQTLDLYEG
;
A
#
# COMPACT_ATOMS: atom_id res chain seq x y z
N MET A 1 -52.63 65.44 -26.56
CA MET A 1 -51.91 64.92 -25.41
C MET A 1 -51.64 63.45 -25.57
N ARG A 2 -50.48 63.00 -26.07
CA ARG A 2 -50.11 61.59 -26.23
C ARG A 2 -48.89 61.35 -25.39
N ARG A 3 -49.05 60.64 -24.25
CA ARG A 3 -47.95 60.17 -23.41
C ARG A 3 -47.26 59.00 -24.11
N ARG A 4 -46.00 59.19 -24.43
CA ARG A 4 -45.14 58.11 -24.92
C ARG A 4 -44.52 57.41 -23.71
N LEU A 5 -44.92 56.15 -23.48
CA LEU A 5 -44.37 55.26 -22.49
C LEU A 5 -43.08 54.64 -23.09
N CYS A 6 -41.92 55.07 -22.62
CA CYS A 6 -40.64 54.41 -22.94
C CYS A 6 -40.49 53.18 -22.06
N LEU A 7 -40.63 52.01 -22.68
CA LEU A 7 -40.30 50.72 -22.06
C LEU A 7 -38.80 50.53 -22.16
N ALA A 8 -38.08 50.67 -21.03
CA ALA A 8 -36.67 50.35 -20.92
C ALA A 8 -36.52 48.83 -20.78
N LEU A 9 -36.11 48.16 -21.85
CA LEU A 9 -35.67 46.76 -21.81
C LEU A 9 -34.30 46.71 -21.13
N LEU A 10 -34.25 46.17 -19.90
CA LEU A 10 -33.03 45.89 -19.17
C LEU A 10 -32.50 44.54 -19.68
N PRO A 11 -31.31 44.43 -20.30
CA PRO A 11 -30.73 43.16 -20.64
C PRO A 11 -30.28 42.46 -19.37
N LEU A 12 -30.97 41.38 -19.00
CA LEU A 12 -30.56 40.43 -17.96
C LEU A 12 -29.32 39.70 -18.45
N LEU A 13 -28.16 40.18 -18.08
CA LEU A 13 -26.88 39.47 -18.26
C LEU A 13 -26.91 38.21 -17.41
N LEU A 14 -27.19 37.07 -18.07
CA LEU A 14 -26.94 35.72 -17.55
C LEU A 14 -25.42 35.57 -17.36
N LEU A 15 -24.93 35.86 -16.18
CA LEU A 15 -23.63 35.37 -15.73
C LEU A 15 -23.71 33.83 -15.61
N ALA A 16 -23.48 33.16 -16.73
CA ALA A 16 -23.11 31.75 -16.71
C ALA A 16 -21.76 31.65 -15.98
N GLY A 17 -21.80 31.59 -14.67
CA GLY A 17 -20.65 31.22 -13.87
C GLY A 17 -20.22 29.83 -14.32
N CYS A 18 -19.10 29.73 -15.04
CA CYS A 18 -18.39 28.48 -15.21
C CYS A 18 -18.05 27.98 -13.80
N ARG A 19 -18.90 27.12 -13.25
CA ARG A 19 -18.55 26.31 -12.09
C ARG A 19 -17.40 25.44 -12.57
N ARG A 20 -16.18 25.81 -12.21
CA ARG A 20 -15.02 24.94 -12.35
C ARG A 20 -15.33 23.77 -11.42
N GLU A 21 -15.77 22.65 -11.97
CA GLU A 21 -15.85 21.42 -11.21
C GLU A 21 -14.43 21.09 -10.80
N ASP A 22 -14.19 20.97 -9.50
CA ASP A 22 -12.91 20.48 -9.02
C ASP A 22 -12.71 19.07 -9.60
N PRO A 23 -11.53 18.77 -10.17
CA PRO A 23 -11.29 17.47 -10.78
C PRO A 23 -11.52 16.38 -9.73
N ALA A 24 -12.24 15.33 -10.14
CA ALA A 24 -12.51 14.18 -9.27
C ALA A 24 -11.19 13.56 -8.79
N ARG A 25 -11.15 13.24 -7.50
CA ARG A 25 -10.01 12.61 -6.83
C ARG A 25 -10.47 11.40 -6.06
N THR A 26 -9.74 10.30 -6.19
CA THR A 26 -9.97 9.07 -5.43
C THR A 26 -8.90 8.91 -4.35
N ALA A 27 -9.34 8.47 -3.17
CA ALA A 27 -8.46 8.18 -2.03
C ALA A 27 -7.85 6.78 -2.16
N TYR A 28 -6.54 6.67 -1.92
CA TYR A 28 -5.80 5.41 -1.88
C TYR A 28 -4.95 5.32 -0.63
N GLN A 29 -4.61 4.10 -0.22
CA GLN A 29 -3.80 3.82 0.96
C GLN A 29 -2.38 3.41 0.55
N LEU A 30 -1.38 4.04 1.13
CA LEU A 30 0.01 3.59 1.05
C LEU A 30 0.37 2.88 2.35
N TYR A 31 1.12 1.78 2.24
CA TYR A 31 1.47 0.94 3.39
C TYR A 31 2.90 1.18 3.83
N PHE A 32 3.06 1.63 5.07
CA PHE A 32 4.33 1.95 5.71
C PHE A 32 4.47 1.22 7.05
N GLN A 33 5.65 1.26 7.65
CA GLN A 33 5.86 0.78 9.02
C GLN A 33 5.74 1.92 10.03
N GLU A 34 5.38 1.60 11.26
CA GLU A 34 5.60 2.49 12.39
C GLU A 34 7.10 2.71 12.63
N ALA A 35 7.51 3.97 12.90
CA ALA A 35 8.92 4.29 13.16
C ALA A 35 9.39 3.68 14.47
N ASP A 36 8.55 3.71 15.51
CA ASP A 36 8.80 3.11 16.81
C ASP A 36 8.16 1.72 16.90
N LEU A 37 9.01 0.69 16.72
CA LEU A 37 8.58 -0.71 16.70
C LEU A 37 8.33 -1.25 18.11
N THR A 38 7.14 -1.05 18.66
CA THR A 38 6.64 -1.82 19.79
C THR A 38 5.46 -2.67 19.30
N TYR A 39 5.76 -3.79 18.63
CA TYR A 39 4.69 -4.71 18.23
C TYR A 39 4.25 -5.55 19.42
N ALA A 40 2.96 -5.54 19.72
CA ALA A 40 2.34 -6.62 20.44
C ALA A 40 2.16 -7.82 19.50
N ALA A 41 2.20 -9.03 20.02
CA ALA A 41 1.93 -10.22 19.22
C ALA A 41 0.52 -10.11 18.61
N GLY A 42 0.40 -10.25 17.29
CA GLY A 42 -0.85 -10.12 16.54
C GLY A 42 -1.11 -8.75 15.92
N ASP A 43 -0.28 -7.74 16.18
CA ASP A 43 -0.43 -6.44 15.52
C ASP A 43 0.09 -6.48 14.07
N SER A 44 -0.64 -5.82 13.17
CA SER A 44 -0.14 -5.62 11.80
C SER A 44 1.14 -4.78 11.83
N PRO A 45 2.20 -5.19 11.11
CA PRO A 45 3.42 -4.41 10.99
C PRO A 45 3.24 -3.14 10.16
N PHE A 46 2.07 -2.96 9.56
CA PHE A 46 1.78 -1.85 8.67
C PHE A 46 0.81 -0.85 9.27
N ARG A 47 1.05 0.40 8.93
CA ARG A 47 0.11 1.52 9.05
C ARG A 47 -0.10 2.12 7.67
N THR A 48 -1.24 2.75 7.47
CA THR A 48 -1.58 3.34 6.18
C THR A 48 -1.54 4.86 6.24
N GLU A 49 -1.08 5.45 5.14
CA GLU A 49 -1.22 6.87 4.85
C GLU A 49 -2.17 7.04 3.66
N THR A 50 -3.15 7.93 3.79
CA THR A 50 -4.12 8.19 2.72
C THR A 50 -3.58 9.26 1.77
N ILE A 51 -3.54 8.94 0.48
CA ILE A 51 -3.24 9.89 -0.59
C ILE A 51 -4.46 10.11 -1.48
N TYR A 52 -4.46 11.19 -2.25
CA TYR A 52 -5.52 11.51 -3.20
C TYR A 52 -4.93 11.68 -4.60
N LEU A 53 -5.35 10.83 -5.54
CA LEU A 53 -4.94 10.90 -6.93
C LEU A 53 -6.09 11.42 -7.81
N TYR A 54 -5.74 12.15 -8.88
CA TYR A 54 -6.72 12.63 -9.82
C TYR A 54 -7.15 11.52 -10.78
N ASP A 55 -8.46 11.31 -10.91
CA ASP A 55 -9.02 10.25 -11.76
C ASP A 55 -8.61 10.40 -13.24
N ALA A 56 -8.40 11.64 -13.70
CA ALA A 56 -7.94 11.92 -15.05
C ALA A 56 -6.50 11.39 -15.33
N GLU A 57 -5.68 11.25 -14.28
CA GLU A 57 -4.30 10.77 -14.39
C GLU A 57 -4.19 9.27 -14.20
N THR A 58 -5.14 8.66 -13.47
CA THR A 58 -5.14 7.25 -13.07
C THR A 58 -6.21 6.40 -13.75
N GLY A 59 -6.80 6.88 -14.84
CA GLY A 59 -7.96 6.27 -15.51
C GLY A 59 -7.73 4.88 -16.13
N THR A 60 -6.54 4.30 -16.02
CA THR A 60 -6.24 2.90 -16.42
C THR A 60 -5.45 2.21 -15.32
N ALA A 61 -5.64 0.88 -15.19
CA ALA A 61 -4.94 0.09 -14.18
C ALA A 61 -3.41 0.27 -14.19
N PRO A 62 -2.70 0.24 -15.33
CA PRO A 62 -1.25 0.49 -15.34
C PRO A 62 -0.86 1.89 -14.84
N ARG A 63 -1.60 2.94 -15.21
CA ARG A 63 -1.31 4.30 -14.75
C ARG A 63 -1.57 4.47 -13.26
N LEU A 64 -2.65 3.87 -12.75
CA LEU A 64 -2.93 3.85 -11.33
C LEU A 64 -1.83 3.12 -10.56
N ALA A 65 -1.43 1.94 -11.01
CA ALA A 65 -0.37 1.16 -10.40
C ALA A 65 0.96 1.93 -10.37
N GLU A 66 1.34 2.55 -11.49
CA GLU A 66 2.54 3.38 -11.57
C GLU A 66 2.49 4.58 -10.62
N ALA A 67 1.36 5.28 -10.56
CA ALA A 67 1.16 6.40 -9.64
C ALA A 67 1.29 5.96 -8.18
N LEU A 68 0.64 4.86 -7.79
CA LEU A 68 0.70 4.33 -6.43
C LEU A 68 2.12 3.93 -6.02
N ILE A 69 2.86 3.24 -6.90
CA ILE A 69 4.25 2.86 -6.61
C ILE A 69 5.14 4.09 -6.52
N ASN A 70 4.98 5.07 -7.39
CA ASN A 70 5.76 6.30 -7.32
C ASN A 70 5.48 7.09 -6.03
N GLU A 71 4.24 7.13 -5.55
CA GLU A 71 3.91 7.75 -4.26
C GLU A 71 4.52 6.95 -3.08
N LEU A 72 4.41 5.61 -3.11
CA LEU A 72 5.03 4.75 -2.08
C LEU A 72 6.55 4.94 -1.99
N LEU A 73 7.22 5.11 -3.13
CA LEU A 73 8.67 5.33 -3.23
C LEU A 73 9.13 6.70 -2.67
N LYS A 74 8.26 7.69 -2.59
CA LYS A 74 8.56 8.97 -1.92
C LYS A 74 8.73 8.83 -0.42
N GLY A 75 8.16 7.76 0.16
CA GLY A 75 8.07 7.56 1.60
C GLY A 75 6.89 8.32 2.22
N PRO A 76 6.64 8.08 3.52
CA PRO A 76 5.53 8.70 4.24
C PRO A 76 5.76 10.19 4.47
N ALA A 77 4.68 10.98 4.48
CA ALA A 77 4.69 12.36 4.94
C ALA A 77 4.56 12.45 6.46
N ASP A 78 3.99 11.44 7.09
CA ASP A 78 3.87 11.34 8.55
C ASP A 78 5.20 10.85 9.16
N GLU A 79 5.82 11.68 10.02
CA GLU A 79 7.09 11.39 10.69
C GLU A 79 7.02 10.20 11.66
N THR A 80 5.82 9.77 12.06
CA THR A 80 5.62 8.57 12.89
C THR A 80 5.73 7.28 12.09
N LEU A 81 5.78 7.38 10.76
CA LEU A 81 5.92 6.27 9.83
C LEU A 81 7.32 6.24 9.21
N LYS A 82 7.70 5.08 8.72
CA LYS A 82 8.94 4.90 7.94
C LYS A 82 8.69 4.04 6.71
N SER A 83 9.43 4.32 5.63
CA SER A 83 9.41 3.50 4.43
C SER A 83 10.00 2.11 4.70
N THR A 84 9.37 1.08 4.12
CA THR A 84 9.94 -0.27 4.03
C THR A 84 10.92 -0.41 2.87
N LEU A 85 10.88 0.54 1.93
CA LEU A 85 11.71 0.56 0.75
C LEU A 85 13.03 1.29 1.02
N PRO A 86 14.18 0.78 0.55
CA PRO A 86 15.47 1.44 0.74
C PRO A 86 15.50 2.84 0.12
N PRO A 87 16.16 3.81 0.75
CA PRO A 87 16.35 5.13 0.16
C PRO A 87 16.99 5.06 -1.24
N GLY A 88 16.47 5.85 -2.16
CA GLY A 88 16.96 5.88 -3.54
C GLY A 88 16.47 4.73 -4.43
N THR A 89 15.55 3.89 -3.95
CA THR A 89 14.82 2.97 -4.81
C THR A 89 13.94 3.76 -5.78
N THR A 90 13.97 3.40 -7.06
CA THR A 90 13.15 4.01 -8.12
C THR A 90 12.45 2.93 -8.92
N LEU A 91 11.29 3.27 -9.48
CA LEU A 91 10.57 2.43 -10.42
C LEU A 91 11.27 2.50 -11.80
N LEU A 92 11.62 1.37 -12.37
CA LEU A 92 12.22 1.26 -13.71
C LEU A 92 11.17 0.92 -14.77
N ALA A 93 10.25 0.01 -14.44
CA ALA A 93 9.12 -0.36 -15.28
C ALA A 93 7.98 -0.91 -14.44
N LEU A 94 6.75 -0.77 -14.95
CA LEU A 94 5.57 -1.41 -14.38
C LEU A 94 4.68 -1.87 -15.54
N GLU A 95 4.31 -3.13 -15.53
CA GLU A 95 3.44 -3.74 -16.50
C GLU A 95 2.37 -4.56 -15.79
N ILE A 96 1.16 -4.61 -16.36
CA ILE A 96 0.09 -5.51 -15.91
C ILE A 96 -0.18 -6.50 -17.04
N ASP A 97 0.02 -7.79 -16.75
CA ASP A 97 -0.24 -8.90 -17.66
C ASP A 97 -1.32 -9.81 -17.03
N GLY A 98 -2.52 -9.74 -17.60
CA GLY A 98 -3.69 -10.37 -17.01
C GLY A 98 -4.01 -9.75 -15.65
N ASP A 99 -3.90 -10.54 -14.58
CA ASP A 99 -4.12 -10.14 -13.20
C ASP A 99 -2.82 -9.98 -12.39
N GLN A 100 -1.67 -10.08 -13.05
CA GLN A 100 -0.35 -9.92 -12.42
C GLN A 100 0.23 -8.54 -12.72
N ALA A 101 0.59 -7.79 -11.68
CA ALA A 101 1.43 -6.61 -11.78
C ALA A 101 2.90 -6.99 -11.66
N ARG A 102 3.70 -6.63 -12.68
CA ARG A 102 5.15 -6.80 -12.67
C ARG A 102 5.81 -5.45 -12.41
N VAL A 103 6.52 -5.34 -11.29
CA VAL A 103 7.17 -4.11 -10.82
C VAL A 103 8.67 -4.30 -10.92
N ASP A 104 9.35 -3.54 -11.78
CA ASP A 104 10.81 -3.55 -11.90
C ASP A 104 11.41 -2.37 -11.17
N LEU A 105 12.28 -2.64 -10.19
CA LEU A 105 12.87 -1.65 -9.31
C LEU A 105 14.37 -1.48 -9.56
N SER A 106 14.91 -0.34 -9.10
CA SER A 106 16.35 -0.06 -9.16
C SER A 106 17.16 -0.93 -8.20
N PRO A 107 18.48 -1.05 -8.38
CA PRO A 107 19.37 -1.91 -7.59
C PRO A 107 19.37 -1.65 -6.09
N SER A 108 18.94 -0.46 -5.63
CA SER A 108 18.83 -0.18 -4.20
C SER A 108 17.97 -1.22 -3.48
N TYR A 109 17.00 -1.81 -4.17
CA TYR A 109 16.12 -2.84 -3.61
C TYR A 109 16.86 -4.15 -3.29
N GLU A 110 17.96 -4.48 -3.96
CA GLU A 110 18.78 -5.68 -3.72
C GLU A 110 19.47 -5.68 -2.33
N SER A 111 19.50 -4.53 -1.65
CA SER A 111 20.04 -4.44 -0.29
C SER A 111 19.16 -5.10 0.78
N LEU A 112 17.92 -5.40 0.45
CA LEU A 112 16.95 -6.02 1.36
C LEU A 112 17.14 -7.54 1.41
N SER A 113 16.95 -8.11 2.60
CA SER A 113 16.94 -9.56 2.83
C SER A 113 16.09 -9.92 4.06
N GLY A 114 15.68 -11.19 4.17
CA GLY A 114 14.92 -11.69 5.32
C GLY A 114 13.63 -10.88 5.56
N VAL A 115 13.37 -10.57 6.82
CA VAL A 115 12.15 -9.85 7.25
C VAL A 115 12.00 -8.49 6.55
N ALA A 116 13.10 -7.75 6.37
CA ALA A 116 13.04 -6.44 5.70
C ALA A 116 12.57 -6.57 4.25
N LEU A 117 13.01 -7.60 3.52
CA LEU A 117 12.54 -7.89 2.17
C LEU A 117 11.05 -8.27 2.17
N THR A 118 10.63 -9.15 3.09
CA THR A 118 9.22 -9.54 3.21
C THR A 118 8.31 -8.33 3.47
N LEU A 119 8.71 -7.43 4.35
CA LEU A 119 7.95 -6.22 4.64
C LEU A 119 7.87 -5.27 3.43
N ALA A 120 8.97 -5.10 2.70
CA ALA A 120 8.99 -4.27 1.50
C ALA A 120 8.12 -4.88 0.38
N ASP A 121 8.24 -6.19 0.15
CA ASP A 121 7.43 -6.93 -0.80
C ASP A 121 5.94 -6.81 -0.46
N SER A 122 5.58 -6.99 0.81
CA SER A 122 4.19 -6.88 1.28
C SER A 122 3.66 -5.45 1.14
N ALA A 123 4.43 -4.42 1.47
CA ALA A 123 4.01 -3.03 1.30
C ALA A 123 3.69 -2.70 -0.16
N VAL A 124 4.53 -3.15 -1.11
CA VAL A 124 4.29 -3.00 -2.55
C VAL A 124 3.00 -3.73 -2.97
N ALA A 125 2.85 -5.00 -2.58
CA ALA A 125 1.70 -5.80 -2.97
C ALA A 125 0.39 -5.28 -2.36
N MET A 126 0.38 -4.89 -1.08
CA MET A 126 -0.80 -4.31 -0.41
C MET A 126 -1.17 -2.94 -1.01
N THR A 127 -0.19 -2.14 -1.40
CA THR A 127 -0.46 -0.87 -2.11
C THR A 127 -1.11 -1.15 -3.47
N LEU A 128 -0.64 -2.15 -4.22
CA LEU A 128 -1.18 -2.51 -5.52
C LEU A 128 -2.51 -3.30 -5.45
N SER A 129 -2.91 -3.83 -4.29
CA SER A 129 -4.21 -4.50 -4.11
C SER A 129 -5.41 -3.62 -4.41
N GLN A 130 -5.22 -2.31 -4.44
CA GLN A 130 -6.24 -1.31 -4.75
C GLN A 130 -6.40 -1.06 -6.26
N VAL A 131 -5.52 -1.62 -7.07
CA VAL A 131 -5.62 -1.53 -8.54
C VAL A 131 -6.62 -2.59 -9.02
N PRO A 132 -7.67 -2.19 -9.75
CA PRO A 132 -8.65 -3.15 -10.27
C PRO A 132 -7.98 -4.27 -11.06
N GLU A 133 -8.50 -5.49 -10.87
CA GLU A 133 -8.07 -6.71 -11.58
C GLU A 133 -6.68 -7.25 -11.18
N VAL A 134 -5.88 -6.56 -10.37
CA VAL A 134 -4.60 -7.06 -9.88
C VAL A 134 -4.83 -7.99 -8.69
N SER A 135 -4.42 -9.25 -8.83
CA SER A 135 -4.49 -10.28 -7.78
C SER A 135 -3.12 -10.79 -7.33
N SER A 136 -2.09 -10.53 -8.13
CA SER A 136 -0.73 -10.94 -7.81
C SER A 136 0.31 -9.91 -8.24
N VAL A 137 1.46 -9.91 -7.55
CA VAL A 137 2.56 -8.99 -7.80
C VAL A 137 3.87 -9.76 -7.94
N GLN A 138 4.62 -9.45 -9.00
CA GLN A 138 6.01 -9.89 -9.17
C GLN A 138 6.93 -8.68 -9.10
N ILE A 139 7.92 -8.72 -8.22
CA ILE A 139 8.90 -7.65 -8.10
C ILE A 139 10.24 -8.14 -8.64
N THR A 140 10.80 -7.41 -9.58
CA THR A 140 12.12 -7.67 -10.16
C THR A 140 13.07 -6.51 -9.89
N VAL A 141 14.36 -6.73 -10.08
CA VAL A 141 15.38 -5.69 -10.05
C VAL A 141 16.19 -5.74 -11.33
N ARG A 142 16.13 -4.67 -12.11
CA ARG A 142 16.70 -4.62 -13.48
C ARG A 142 16.24 -5.79 -14.34
N GLY A 143 14.96 -6.12 -14.28
CA GLY A 143 14.34 -7.21 -15.03
C GLY A 143 14.69 -8.61 -14.53
N ARG A 144 15.37 -8.76 -13.39
CA ARG A 144 15.76 -10.06 -12.83
C ARG A 144 15.08 -10.33 -11.50
N GLU A 145 14.72 -11.58 -11.29
CA GLU A 145 14.23 -12.06 -9.99
C GLU A 145 15.35 -12.08 -8.96
N LEU A 146 14.99 -11.88 -7.68
CA LEU A 146 15.93 -12.00 -6.57
C LEU A 146 16.07 -13.49 -6.20
N ALA A 147 17.25 -14.07 -6.45
CA ALA A 147 17.51 -15.50 -6.29
C ALA A 147 17.31 -16.02 -4.84
N TYR A 148 17.38 -15.14 -3.84
CA TYR A 148 17.21 -15.47 -2.43
C TYR A 148 15.77 -15.28 -1.93
N ARG A 149 14.83 -14.91 -2.82
CA ARG A 149 13.41 -14.82 -2.50
C ARG A 149 12.77 -16.19 -2.74
N GLU A 150 12.07 -16.72 -1.76
CA GLU A 150 11.39 -18.02 -1.87
C GLU A 150 10.24 -17.99 -2.87
N ARG A 151 9.42 -16.94 -2.83
CA ARG A 151 8.28 -16.76 -3.73
C ARG A 151 8.51 -15.54 -4.61
N GLN A 152 8.59 -15.75 -5.91
CA GLN A 152 8.80 -14.67 -6.88
C GLN A 152 7.50 -13.91 -7.21
N VAL A 153 6.36 -14.59 -7.07
CA VAL A 153 5.02 -14.01 -7.26
C VAL A 153 4.30 -14.00 -5.91
N LEU A 154 3.84 -12.84 -5.52
CA LEU A 154 3.11 -12.61 -4.28
C LEU A 154 1.62 -12.60 -4.56
N ASN A 155 0.86 -13.49 -3.95
CA ASN A 155 -0.60 -13.50 -4.03
C ASN A 155 -1.16 -12.49 -3.01
N ILE A 156 -1.88 -11.48 -3.48
CA ILE A 156 -2.42 -10.42 -2.63
C ILE A 156 -3.39 -10.98 -1.58
N ARG A 157 -4.18 -12.00 -1.93
CA ARG A 157 -5.13 -12.58 -0.98
C ARG A 157 -4.44 -13.22 0.22
N GLU A 158 -3.31 -13.90 -0.01
CA GLU A 158 -2.52 -14.52 1.08
C GLU A 158 -1.94 -13.47 2.03
N LEU A 159 -1.63 -12.26 1.52
CA LEU A 159 -1.11 -11.16 2.34
C LEU A 159 -2.19 -10.43 3.15
N LEU A 160 -3.44 -10.47 2.68
CA LEU A 160 -4.58 -9.80 3.32
C LEU A 160 -5.33 -10.70 4.30
N LEU A 161 -5.02 -12.00 4.34
CA LEU A 161 -5.62 -12.91 5.32
C LEU A 161 -5.14 -12.50 6.71
N THR A 162 -6.10 -12.25 7.59
CA THR A 162 -5.81 -12.03 9.00
C THR A 162 -5.56 -13.38 9.67
N PRO A 163 -4.61 -13.48 10.61
CA PRO A 163 -4.31 -14.74 11.32
C PRO A 163 -5.53 -15.39 11.99
N GLU A 164 -6.58 -14.64 12.26
CA GLU A 164 -7.79 -15.13 12.93
C GLU A 164 -8.69 -16.02 12.04
N GLU A 165 -8.55 -15.94 10.70
CA GLU A 165 -9.40 -16.70 9.78
C GLU A 165 -8.86 -18.11 9.48
N ASP A 166 -7.56 -18.36 9.75
CA ASP A 166 -6.87 -19.60 9.39
C ASP A 166 -6.39 -20.40 10.61
N VAL A 167 -6.88 -20.13 11.83
CA VAL A 167 -6.55 -20.92 13.02
C VAL A 167 -7.16 -22.31 12.88
N VAL A 168 -6.33 -23.30 12.54
CA VAL A 168 -6.73 -24.71 12.38
C VAL A 168 -6.84 -25.40 13.72
N SER A 169 -5.98 -25.04 14.66
CA SER A 169 -6.04 -25.53 16.02
C SER A 169 -5.26 -24.64 16.98
N THR A 170 -5.64 -24.72 18.25
CA THR A 170 -4.98 -24.03 19.35
C THR A 170 -4.34 -25.05 20.26
N VAL A 171 -3.05 -24.90 20.58
CA VAL A 171 -2.33 -25.79 21.50
C VAL A 171 -1.80 -25.02 22.69
N GLU A 172 -1.86 -25.64 23.85
CA GLU A 172 -1.16 -25.13 25.05
C GLU A 172 0.29 -25.63 25.02
N ALA A 173 1.24 -24.70 25.03
CA ALA A 173 2.66 -25.01 25.01
C ALA A 173 3.35 -24.43 26.25
N LEU A 174 4.25 -25.21 26.81
CA LEU A 174 5.14 -24.76 27.89
C LEU A 174 6.44 -24.25 27.27
N LEU A 175 6.59 -22.93 27.24
CA LEU A 175 7.78 -22.27 26.72
C LEU A 175 8.79 -21.98 27.83
N TYR A 176 10.06 -22.21 27.53
CA TYR A 176 11.16 -21.90 28.42
C TYR A 176 11.95 -20.71 27.87
N TYR A 177 12.17 -19.70 28.69
CA TYR A 177 12.94 -18.52 28.32
C TYR A 177 13.86 -18.09 29.48
N LEU A 178 14.90 -17.34 29.16
CA LEU A 178 15.76 -16.73 30.15
C LEU A 178 15.16 -15.40 30.61
N ASN A 179 14.93 -15.26 31.92
CA ASN A 179 14.49 -14.00 32.47
C ASN A 179 15.65 -12.97 32.51
N GLN A 180 15.38 -11.73 32.98
CA GLN A 180 16.36 -10.67 33.05
C GLN A 180 17.55 -10.99 33.99
N GLU A 181 17.39 -12.00 34.89
CA GLU A 181 18.42 -12.47 35.81
C GLU A 181 19.22 -13.65 35.23
N GLY A 182 18.95 -14.05 33.98
CA GLY A 182 19.61 -15.17 33.30
C GLY A 182 19.17 -16.56 33.79
N ARG A 183 18.02 -16.65 34.48
CA ARG A 183 17.46 -17.93 34.92
C ARG A 183 16.44 -18.44 33.93
N LEU A 184 16.45 -19.77 33.73
CA LEU A 184 15.45 -20.44 32.93
C LEU A 184 14.08 -20.40 33.63
N THR A 185 13.09 -19.83 33.00
CA THR A 185 11.72 -19.71 33.50
C THR A 185 10.76 -20.32 32.51
N ALA A 186 9.75 -21.03 32.99
CA ALA A 186 8.69 -21.61 32.16
C ALA A 186 7.47 -20.71 32.18
N ALA A 187 6.80 -20.56 31.03
CA ALA A 187 5.50 -19.97 30.91
C ALA A 187 4.60 -20.84 30.03
N GLU A 188 3.37 -21.03 30.48
CA GLU A 188 2.33 -21.60 29.65
C GLU A 188 1.83 -20.54 28.67
N GLN A 189 1.79 -20.90 27.40
CA GLN A 189 1.30 -20.02 26.34
C GLN A 189 0.40 -20.80 25.38
N THR A 190 -0.71 -20.20 25.05
CA THR A 190 -1.59 -20.69 24.01
C THR A 190 -1.02 -20.30 22.65
N LEU A 191 -0.81 -21.27 21.76
CA LEU A 191 -0.31 -21.05 20.42
C LEU A 191 -1.38 -21.44 19.41
N ASP A 192 -1.69 -20.54 18.50
CA ASP A 192 -2.57 -20.81 17.37
C ASP A 192 -1.75 -21.42 16.24
N LEU A 193 -2.21 -22.56 15.74
CA LEU A 193 -1.61 -23.24 14.60
C LEU A 193 -2.40 -22.90 13.35
N TYR A 194 -1.68 -22.55 12.31
CA TYR A 194 -2.21 -22.19 11.00
C TYR A 194 -1.90 -23.31 9.99
N GLU A 195 -2.77 -23.48 9.01
CA GLU A 195 -2.49 -24.38 7.88
C GLU A 195 -1.41 -23.73 7.00
N GLY A 196 -0.28 -24.41 6.76
CA GLY A 196 0.85 -23.93 6.00
C GLY A 196 0.81 -24.35 4.52
#